data_acb9c4eb79a0b85997683a2b7a1a66b8
#
_entry.id   acb9c4eb79a0b85997683a2b7a1a66b8
#
_cell.length_a   1.000
_cell.length_b   1.000
_cell.length_c   1.000
_cell.angle_alpha   90.00
_cell.angle_beta   90.00
_cell.angle_gamma   90.00
#
_symmetry.space_group_name_H-M   'P 1'
#
loop_
_entity.id
_entity.type
_entity.pdbx_description
1 polymer ?
#
loop_
_entity_poly.entity_id
_entity_poly.type
_entity_poly.pdbx_seq_one_letter_code
_entity_poly.pdbx_strand_id
1 'polypeptide(L)'
;GTANETVRAILPTDTVTLFGTRIPQDRFWLAGIVLVTALLLTIIYRATVFGLATRAAAEDEKGATILGFSPNTLAAGNWVLASVVAAVFGILAASLSNGVNTVNYTLLVVPALAGALVGALRSFGVTAVTCLALGMFRSELSLLQIKSWWPDFARTGMRDVLPFLVIVAIL
;
A
#
# COMPACT_ATOMS: atom_id res chain seq x y z
N GLY A 1 24.20 4.57 -17.02
CA GLY A 1 24.03 3.14 -16.85
C GLY A 1 23.21 2.85 -15.61
N THR A 2 21.90 2.61 -15.78
CA THR A 2 21.04 2.10 -14.69
C THR A 2 21.33 0.61 -14.59
N ALA A 3 22.20 0.23 -13.65
CA ALA A 3 22.38 -1.18 -13.31
C ALA A 3 21.05 -1.71 -12.78
N ASN A 4 20.38 -2.52 -13.58
CA ASN A 4 19.20 -3.25 -13.15
C ASN A 4 19.73 -4.44 -12.33
N GLU A 5 19.90 -4.26 -11.02
CA GLU A 5 20.30 -5.35 -10.14
C GLU A 5 19.12 -6.33 -10.06
N THR A 6 19.34 -7.54 -10.55
CA THR A 6 18.37 -8.63 -10.46
C THR A 6 18.27 -9.10 -9.02
N VAL A 7 17.15 -8.80 -8.38
CA VAL A 7 16.85 -9.26 -7.02
C VAL A 7 16.32 -10.69 -7.09
N ARG A 8 16.90 -11.60 -6.31
CA ARG A 8 16.44 -12.99 -6.21
C ARG A 8 15.05 -13.05 -5.60
N ALA A 9 14.13 -13.78 -6.23
CA ALA A 9 12.79 -13.99 -5.72
C ALA A 9 12.82 -14.63 -4.32
N ILE A 10 12.17 -13.96 -3.35
CA ILE A 10 12.09 -14.41 -1.95
C ILE A 10 10.84 -15.27 -1.75
N LEU A 11 9.78 -15.01 -2.53
CA LEU A 11 8.52 -15.74 -2.49
C LEU A 11 8.51 -16.91 -3.47
N PRO A 12 7.74 -18.00 -3.18
CA PRO A 12 7.58 -19.10 -4.12
C PRO A 12 7.02 -18.63 -5.45
N THR A 13 7.71 -18.93 -6.54
CA THR A 13 7.34 -18.50 -7.90
C THR A 13 6.49 -19.55 -8.63
N ASP A 14 6.05 -20.61 -7.96
CA ASP A 14 5.20 -21.63 -8.55
C ASP A 14 3.88 -21.02 -9.05
N THR A 15 3.32 -21.60 -10.10
CA THR A 15 2.06 -21.12 -10.68
C THR A 15 0.90 -21.99 -10.23
N VAL A 16 -0.16 -21.37 -9.69
CA VAL A 16 -1.44 -22.04 -9.42
C VAL A 16 -2.40 -21.74 -10.57
N THR A 17 -3.04 -22.80 -11.09
CA THR A 17 -4.12 -22.65 -12.06
C THR A 17 -5.45 -22.48 -11.34
N LEU A 18 -5.97 -21.25 -11.35
CA LEU A 18 -7.31 -20.93 -10.85
C LEU A 18 -8.18 -20.52 -12.03
N PHE A 19 -9.33 -21.17 -12.20
CA PHE A 19 -10.28 -20.89 -13.29
C PHE A 19 -9.66 -20.92 -14.70
N GLY A 20 -8.65 -21.80 -14.93
CA GLY A 20 -8.00 -21.91 -16.24
C GLY A 20 -6.91 -20.87 -16.51
N THR A 21 -6.66 -19.96 -15.59
CA THR A 21 -5.59 -18.95 -15.68
C THR A 21 -4.44 -19.31 -14.74
N ARG A 22 -3.21 -19.26 -15.24
CA ARG A 22 -2.00 -19.46 -14.43
C ARG A 22 -1.66 -18.17 -13.70
N ILE A 23 -1.79 -18.19 -12.38
CA ILE A 23 -1.47 -17.04 -11.53
C ILE A 23 -0.24 -17.38 -10.69
N PRO A 24 0.81 -16.54 -10.67
CA PRO A 24 1.97 -16.75 -9.82
C PRO A 24 1.58 -16.72 -8.32
N GLN A 25 2.09 -17.66 -7.54
CA GLN A 25 1.79 -17.80 -6.10
C GLN A 25 2.27 -16.60 -5.27
N ASP A 26 3.35 -15.96 -5.69
CA ASP A 26 3.93 -14.79 -5.04
C ASP A 26 2.91 -13.68 -4.76
N ARG A 27 1.96 -13.47 -5.68
CA ARG A 27 0.90 -12.45 -5.56
C ARG A 27 -0.10 -12.78 -4.47
N PHE A 28 -0.46 -14.06 -4.30
CA PHE A 28 -1.32 -14.51 -3.21
C PHE A 28 -0.65 -14.37 -1.85
N TRP A 29 0.62 -14.75 -1.77
CA TRP A 29 1.41 -14.59 -0.56
C TRP A 29 1.53 -13.11 -0.18
N LEU A 30 1.81 -12.23 -1.15
CA LEU A 30 1.88 -10.80 -0.91
C LEU A 30 0.54 -10.24 -0.42
N ALA A 31 -0.57 -10.58 -1.08
CA ALA A 31 -1.91 -10.16 -0.65
C ALA A 31 -2.21 -10.63 0.78
N GLY A 32 -1.86 -11.87 1.13
CA GLY A 32 -1.98 -12.41 2.48
C GLY A 32 -1.16 -11.62 3.50
N ILE A 33 0.09 -11.31 3.19
CA ILE A 33 0.97 -10.50 4.06
C ILE A 33 0.40 -9.10 4.27
N VAL A 34 -0.11 -8.46 3.21
CA VAL A 34 -0.76 -7.14 3.30
C VAL A 34 -1.96 -7.19 4.24
N LEU A 35 -2.84 -8.18 4.08
CA LEU A 35 -4.04 -8.32 4.92
C LEU A 35 -3.68 -8.59 6.38
N VAL A 36 -2.72 -9.49 6.63
CA VAL A 36 -2.23 -9.76 8.00
C VAL A 36 -1.62 -8.52 8.62
N THR A 37 -0.80 -7.78 7.88
CA THR A 37 -0.20 -6.53 8.38
C THR A 37 -1.27 -5.47 8.66
N ALA A 38 -2.26 -5.30 7.79
CA ALA A 38 -3.37 -4.38 8.01
C ALA A 38 -4.20 -4.76 9.24
N LEU A 39 -4.42 -6.07 9.47
CA LEU A 39 -5.10 -6.59 10.65
C LEU A 39 -4.28 -6.32 11.91
N LEU A 40 -2.99 -6.62 11.90
CA LEU A 40 -2.09 -6.37 13.03
C LEU A 40 -2.04 -4.88 13.39
N LEU A 41 -1.88 -4.01 12.40
CA LEU A 41 -1.92 -2.56 12.63
C LEU A 41 -3.27 -2.12 13.19
N THR A 42 -4.37 -2.65 12.67
CA THR A 42 -5.71 -2.36 13.18
C THR A 42 -5.85 -2.76 14.65
N ILE A 43 -5.35 -3.94 15.03
CA ILE A 43 -5.36 -4.42 16.42
C ILE A 43 -4.48 -3.52 17.30
N ILE A 44 -3.25 -3.22 16.87
CA ILE A 44 -2.32 -2.37 17.60
C ILE A 44 -2.97 -1.01 17.89
N TYR A 45 -3.53 -0.36 16.87
CA TYR A 45 -4.09 0.98 17.03
C TYR A 45 -5.48 1.01 17.68
N ARG A 46 -6.27 -0.07 17.61
CA ARG A 46 -7.60 -0.12 18.23
C ARG A 46 -7.64 -0.75 19.62
N ALA A 47 -6.78 -1.75 19.87
CA ALA A 47 -6.88 -2.57 21.08
C ALA A 47 -5.75 -2.31 22.08
N THR A 48 -4.72 -1.50 21.74
CA THR A 48 -3.61 -1.22 22.67
C THR A 48 -3.65 0.19 23.23
N VAL A 49 -3.02 0.35 24.41
CA VAL A 49 -2.83 1.67 25.05
C VAL A 49 -2.02 2.60 24.16
N PHE A 50 -1.05 2.07 23.38
CA PHE A 50 -0.28 2.85 22.42
C PHE A 50 -1.16 3.50 21.35
N GLY A 51 -2.09 2.74 20.77
CA GLY A 51 -3.01 3.27 19.76
C GLY A 51 -4.00 4.27 20.33
N LEU A 52 -4.49 4.04 21.56
CA LEU A 52 -5.36 4.98 22.28
C LEU A 52 -4.63 6.30 22.57
N ALA A 53 -3.41 6.21 23.12
CA ALA A 53 -2.59 7.37 23.45
C ALA A 53 -2.20 8.17 22.19
N THR A 54 -1.88 7.48 21.08
CA THR A 54 -1.57 8.12 19.80
C THR A 54 -2.76 8.93 19.28
N ARG A 55 -3.98 8.39 19.35
CA ARG A 55 -5.19 9.12 18.93
C ARG A 55 -5.50 10.27 19.85
N ALA A 56 -5.39 10.08 21.16
CA ALA A 56 -5.59 11.15 22.14
C ALA A 56 -4.59 12.29 21.92
N ALA A 57 -3.31 12.00 21.70
CA ALA A 57 -2.29 13.00 21.42
C ALA A 57 -2.51 13.72 20.08
N ALA A 58 -3.11 13.06 19.08
CA ALA A 58 -3.46 13.68 17.80
C ALA A 58 -4.68 14.63 17.90
N GLU A 59 -5.58 14.40 18.87
CA GLU A 59 -6.74 15.24 19.11
C GLU A 59 -6.41 16.40 20.04
N ASP A 60 -5.70 16.13 21.14
CA ASP A 60 -5.25 17.14 22.12
C ASP A 60 -3.89 16.75 22.73
N GLU A 61 -2.84 17.39 22.21
CA GLU A 61 -1.46 17.16 22.66
C GLU A 61 -1.24 17.54 24.14
N LYS A 62 -1.89 18.65 24.58
CA LYS A 62 -1.78 19.13 25.96
C LYS A 62 -2.50 18.18 26.91
N GLY A 63 -3.71 17.75 26.55
CA GLY A 63 -4.48 16.76 27.32
C GLY A 63 -3.74 15.45 27.48
N ALA A 64 -3.12 14.94 26.42
CA ALA A 64 -2.31 13.72 26.47
C ALA A 64 -1.10 13.87 27.42
N THR A 65 -0.45 15.03 27.40
CA THR A 65 0.69 15.32 28.31
C THR A 65 0.25 15.36 29.78
N ILE A 66 -0.89 15.94 30.09
CA ILE A 66 -1.45 15.97 31.45
C ILE A 66 -1.75 14.56 31.95
N LEU A 67 -2.17 13.64 31.07
CA LEU A 67 -2.39 12.23 31.36
C LEU A 67 -1.10 11.41 31.48
N GLY A 68 0.07 12.05 31.32
CA GLY A 68 1.39 11.41 31.43
C GLY A 68 1.93 10.76 30.18
N PHE A 69 1.28 10.95 29.04
CA PHE A 69 1.79 10.48 27.75
C PHE A 69 2.70 11.54 27.11
N SER A 70 3.87 11.12 26.64
CA SER A 70 4.77 12.00 25.89
C SER A 70 4.44 11.94 24.39
N PRO A 71 3.93 13.02 23.76
CA PRO A 71 3.62 13.06 22.34
C PRO A 71 4.83 12.74 21.46
N ASN A 72 6.02 13.20 21.86
CA ASN A 72 7.27 12.93 21.13
C ASN A 72 7.63 11.44 21.13
N THR A 73 7.45 10.74 22.26
CA THR A 73 7.71 9.30 22.33
C THR A 73 6.69 8.51 21.49
N LEU A 74 5.43 8.92 21.51
CA LEU A 74 4.41 8.33 20.67
C LEU A 74 4.69 8.55 19.18
N ALA A 75 5.10 9.76 18.79
CA ALA A 75 5.52 10.07 17.43
C ALA A 75 6.71 9.21 16.99
N ALA A 76 7.75 9.11 17.83
CA ALA A 76 8.92 8.28 17.55
C ALA A 76 8.52 6.79 17.34
N GLY A 77 7.65 6.26 18.21
CA GLY A 77 7.12 4.89 18.06
C GLY A 77 6.37 4.68 16.75
N ASN A 78 5.54 5.65 16.35
CA ASN A 78 4.83 5.61 15.06
C ASN A 78 5.80 5.66 13.86
N TRP A 79 6.85 6.48 13.92
CA TRP A 79 7.88 6.56 12.88
C TRP A 79 8.65 5.24 12.74
N VAL A 80 9.05 4.63 13.85
CA VAL A 80 9.73 3.31 13.85
C VAL A 80 8.81 2.25 13.23
N LEU A 81 7.56 2.19 13.66
CA LEU A 81 6.60 1.21 13.14
C LEU A 81 6.35 1.39 11.64
N ALA A 82 6.16 2.64 11.19
CA ALA A 82 5.99 2.95 9.78
C ALA A 82 7.23 2.57 8.96
N SER A 83 8.43 2.85 9.47
CA SER A 83 9.70 2.52 8.79
C SER A 83 9.91 1.01 8.65
N VAL A 84 9.59 0.23 9.69
CA VAL A 84 9.67 -1.24 9.64
C VAL A 84 8.70 -1.80 8.60
N VAL A 85 7.46 -1.35 8.61
CA VAL A 85 6.46 -1.77 7.62
C VAL A 85 6.90 -1.39 6.21
N ALA A 86 7.36 -0.16 6.00
CA ALA A 86 7.85 0.31 4.70
C ALA A 86 9.05 -0.50 4.20
N ALA A 87 10.00 -0.84 5.08
CA ALA A 87 11.16 -1.64 4.73
C ALA A 87 10.76 -3.07 4.29
N VAL A 88 9.89 -3.73 5.06
CA VAL A 88 9.39 -5.08 4.72
C VAL A 88 8.70 -5.08 3.36
N PHE A 89 7.76 -4.16 3.14
CA PHE A 89 7.06 -4.08 1.86
C PHE A 89 7.95 -3.61 0.71
N GLY A 90 8.95 -2.76 0.97
CA GLY A 90 9.94 -2.36 -0.03
C GLY A 90 10.76 -3.55 -0.54
N ILE A 91 11.21 -4.43 0.37
CA ILE A 91 11.95 -5.65 0.02
C ILE A 91 11.06 -6.61 -0.76
N LEU A 92 9.81 -6.82 -0.33
CA LEU A 92 8.86 -7.71 -1.02
C LEU A 92 8.52 -7.17 -2.42
N ALA A 93 8.31 -5.87 -2.56
CA ALA A 93 8.03 -5.25 -3.85
C ALA A 93 9.21 -5.33 -4.81
N ALA A 94 10.45 -5.14 -4.32
CA ALA A 94 11.66 -5.29 -5.12
C ALA A 94 11.81 -6.71 -5.68
N SER A 95 11.47 -7.72 -4.86
CA SER A 95 11.49 -9.14 -5.24
C SER A 95 10.47 -9.47 -6.36
N LEU A 96 9.31 -8.82 -6.38
CA LEU A 96 8.26 -9.03 -7.39
C LEU A 96 8.52 -8.33 -8.72
N SER A 97 9.23 -7.21 -8.70
CA SER A 97 9.47 -6.39 -9.90
C SER A 97 10.75 -6.76 -10.66
N ASN A 98 11.45 -7.82 -10.29
CA ASN A 98 12.74 -8.25 -10.88
C ASN A 98 13.80 -7.14 -10.92
N GLY A 99 13.69 -6.15 -10.04
CA GLY A 99 14.65 -5.05 -9.93
C GLY A 99 14.07 -3.79 -9.30
N VAL A 100 14.96 -2.92 -8.86
CA VAL A 100 14.60 -1.64 -8.24
C VAL A 100 14.63 -0.54 -9.31
N ASN A 101 13.46 -0.05 -9.71
CA ASN A 101 13.35 1.13 -10.55
C ASN A 101 12.86 2.31 -9.71
N THR A 102 13.75 3.25 -9.42
CA THR A 102 13.48 4.40 -8.53
C THR A 102 12.25 5.20 -8.97
N VAL A 103 12.06 5.40 -10.28
CA VAL A 103 10.91 6.16 -10.80
C VAL A 103 9.61 5.44 -10.49
N ASN A 104 9.55 4.13 -10.71
CA ASN A 104 8.35 3.33 -10.44
C ASN A 104 7.99 3.34 -8.96
N TYR A 105 8.99 3.23 -8.06
CA TYR A 105 8.76 3.28 -6.61
C TYR A 105 8.29 4.66 -6.15
N THR A 106 8.84 5.73 -6.71
CA THR A 106 8.37 7.09 -6.41
C THR A 106 6.91 7.28 -6.82
N LEU A 107 6.51 6.76 -7.98
CA LEU A 107 5.12 6.83 -8.45
C LEU A 107 4.14 5.99 -7.64
N LEU A 108 4.60 4.98 -6.87
CA LEU A 108 3.74 4.21 -5.96
C LEU A 108 3.20 5.04 -4.78
N VAL A 109 3.80 6.19 -4.48
CA VAL A 109 3.29 7.10 -3.45
C VAL A 109 1.88 7.58 -3.78
N VAL A 110 1.57 7.81 -5.05
CA VAL A 110 0.26 8.33 -5.47
C VAL A 110 -0.89 7.37 -5.18
N PRO A 111 -0.87 6.10 -5.61
CA PRO A 111 -1.92 5.14 -5.24
C PRO A 111 -1.97 4.83 -3.75
N ALA A 112 -0.83 4.88 -3.04
CA ALA A 112 -0.80 4.74 -1.59
C ALA A 112 -1.53 5.91 -0.89
N LEU A 113 -1.29 7.13 -1.35
CA LEU A 113 -1.97 8.33 -0.84
C LEU A 113 -3.49 8.28 -1.15
N ALA A 114 -3.87 7.87 -2.37
CA ALA A 114 -5.28 7.68 -2.73
C ALA A 114 -5.97 6.69 -1.77
N GLY A 115 -5.36 5.54 -1.50
CA GLY A 115 -5.89 4.57 -0.55
C GLY A 115 -5.98 5.10 0.87
N ALA A 116 -4.99 5.84 1.33
CA ALA A 116 -4.98 6.45 2.66
C ALA A 116 -6.10 7.51 2.82
N LEU A 117 -6.35 8.32 1.79
CA LEU A 117 -7.43 9.30 1.79
C LEU A 117 -8.81 8.65 1.82
N VAL A 118 -9.05 7.58 1.04
CA VAL A 118 -10.30 6.79 1.13
C VAL A 118 -10.51 6.23 2.53
N GLY A 119 -9.43 5.77 3.18
CA GLY A 119 -9.45 5.35 4.58
C GLY A 119 -9.58 6.51 5.58
N ALA A 120 -9.73 7.75 5.08
CA ALA A 120 -9.77 8.98 5.87
C ALA A 120 -8.58 9.11 6.84
N LEU A 121 -7.44 8.48 6.51
CA LEU A 121 -6.24 8.38 7.37
C LEU A 121 -6.50 7.80 8.77
N ARG A 122 -7.66 7.14 8.96
CA ARG A 122 -8.12 6.60 10.26
C ARG A 122 -8.30 5.09 10.29
N SER A 123 -8.44 4.46 9.14
CA SER A 123 -8.75 3.02 9.06
C SER A 123 -7.77 2.27 8.16
N PHE A 124 -6.87 1.51 8.77
CA PHE A 124 -5.93 0.64 8.04
C PHE A 124 -6.64 -0.41 7.18
N GLY A 125 -7.76 -0.97 7.68
CA GLY A 125 -8.53 -1.97 6.93
C GLY A 125 -9.13 -1.38 5.65
N VAL A 126 -9.78 -0.22 5.74
CA VAL A 126 -10.35 0.47 4.57
C VAL A 126 -9.25 0.86 3.60
N THR A 127 -8.13 1.40 4.08
CA THR A 127 -6.96 1.73 3.25
C THR A 127 -6.46 0.50 2.50
N ALA A 128 -6.27 -0.64 3.18
CA ALA A 128 -5.78 -1.87 2.56
C ALA A 128 -6.74 -2.40 1.48
N VAL A 129 -8.03 -2.45 1.77
CA VAL A 129 -9.06 -2.88 0.80
C VAL A 129 -9.09 -1.95 -0.41
N THR A 130 -9.02 -0.63 -0.19
CA THR A 130 -9.00 0.35 -1.28
C THR A 130 -7.75 0.22 -2.14
N CYS A 131 -6.58 0.04 -1.55
CA CYS A 131 -5.34 -0.17 -2.30
C CYS A 131 -5.39 -1.47 -3.11
N LEU A 132 -5.95 -2.55 -2.57
CA LEU A 132 -6.17 -3.80 -3.32
C LEU A 132 -7.15 -3.59 -4.48
N ALA A 133 -8.27 -2.92 -4.25
CA ALA A 133 -9.24 -2.59 -5.29
C ALA A 133 -8.60 -1.73 -6.40
N LEU A 134 -7.85 -0.68 -6.04
CA LEU A 134 -7.12 0.15 -7.00
C LEU A 134 -6.11 -0.67 -7.80
N GLY A 135 -5.40 -1.60 -7.17
CA GLY A 135 -4.47 -2.51 -7.84
C GLY A 135 -5.17 -3.41 -8.85
N MET A 136 -6.32 -3.99 -8.48
CA MET A 136 -7.15 -4.79 -9.38
C MET A 136 -7.64 -3.97 -10.58
N PHE A 137 -8.21 -2.79 -10.33
CA PHE A 137 -8.66 -1.89 -11.38
C PHE A 137 -7.55 -1.50 -12.36
N ARG A 138 -6.36 -1.18 -11.84
CA ARG A 138 -5.20 -0.89 -12.69
C ARG A 138 -4.78 -2.08 -13.53
N SER A 139 -4.90 -3.30 -13.01
CA SER A 139 -4.61 -4.54 -13.73
C SER A 139 -5.61 -4.76 -14.87
N GLU A 140 -6.89 -4.62 -14.60
CA GLU A 140 -7.96 -4.74 -15.61
C GLU A 140 -7.83 -3.68 -16.70
N LEU A 141 -7.54 -2.42 -16.35
CA LEU A 141 -7.30 -1.37 -17.34
C LEU A 141 -6.13 -1.73 -18.26
N SER A 142 -5.07 -2.35 -17.76
CA SER A 142 -3.94 -2.75 -18.59
C SER A 142 -4.30 -3.83 -19.61
N LEU A 143 -5.25 -4.72 -19.29
CA LEU A 143 -5.79 -5.72 -20.20
C LEU A 143 -6.73 -5.10 -21.26
N LEU A 144 -7.53 -4.11 -20.84
CA LEU A 144 -8.45 -3.40 -21.74
C LEU A 144 -7.70 -2.56 -22.77
N GLN A 145 -6.56 -1.97 -22.40
CA GLN A 145 -5.72 -1.17 -23.30
C GLN A 145 -5.17 -1.95 -24.49
N ILE A 146 -5.09 -3.28 -24.40
CA ILE A 146 -4.61 -4.15 -25.49
C ILE A 146 -5.71 -4.40 -26.53
N LYS A 147 -6.99 -4.18 -26.18
CA LYS A 147 -8.11 -4.41 -27.11
C LYS A 147 -8.20 -3.35 -28.19
N SER A 148 -8.52 -3.76 -29.43
CA SER A 148 -8.55 -2.90 -30.62
C SER A 148 -9.63 -1.80 -30.59
N TRP A 149 -10.69 -1.96 -29.76
CA TRP A 149 -11.76 -0.97 -29.63
C TRP A 149 -11.43 0.16 -28.62
N TRP A 150 -10.29 0.04 -27.91
CA TRP A 150 -9.91 1.03 -26.90
C TRP A 150 -9.38 2.31 -27.55
N PRO A 151 -9.83 3.50 -27.13
CA PRO A 151 -9.39 4.78 -27.73
C PRO A 151 -7.89 5.00 -27.57
N ASP A 152 -7.22 5.49 -28.62
CA ASP A 152 -5.76 5.68 -28.62
C ASP A 152 -5.28 6.69 -27.58
N PHE A 153 -6.07 7.73 -27.30
CA PHE A 153 -5.75 8.71 -26.26
C PHE A 153 -5.75 8.11 -24.83
N ALA A 154 -6.50 7.02 -24.62
CA ALA A 154 -6.61 6.34 -23.32
C ALA A 154 -5.65 5.14 -23.18
N ARG A 155 -4.89 4.81 -24.24
CA ARG A 155 -3.89 3.72 -24.20
C ARG A 155 -2.69 4.07 -23.34
N THR A 156 -2.30 5.35 -23.30
CA THR A 156 -1.12 5.80 -22.59
C THR A 156 -1.55 6.61 -21.36
N GLY A 157 -1.21 6.16 -20.17
CA GLY A 157 -1.36 6.95 -18.94
C GLY A 157 -2.66 6.79 -18.16
N MET A 158 -3.75 6.24 -18.73
CA MET A 158 -5.03 6.11 -18.01
C MET A 158 -4.91 5.26 -16.72
N ARG A 159 -4.05 4.26 -16.75
CA ARG A 159 -3.69 3.44 -15.60
C ARG A 159 -3.08 4.27 -14.45
N ASP A 160 -2.28 5.27 -14.79
CA ASP A 160 -1.57 6.10 -13.81
C ASP A 160 -2.41 7.31 -13.38
N VAL A 161 -3.38 7.73 -14.19
CA VAL A 161 -4.34 8.80 -13.87
C VAL A 161 -5.39 8.34 -12.86
N LEU A 162 -5.74 7.05 -12.81
CA LEU A 162 -6.80 6.53 -11.95
C LEU A 162 -6.63 6.88 -10.47
N PRO A 163 -5.46 6.73 -9.82
CA PRO A 163 -5.28 7.14 -8.44
C PRO A 163 -5.46 8.66 -8.22
N PHE A 164 -5.07 9.48 -9.20
CA PHE A 164 -5.29 10.93 -9.14
C PHE A 164 -6.77 11.27 -9.18
N LEU A 165 -7.56 10.60 -10.04
CA LEU A 165 -9.01 10.78 -10.08
C LEU A 165 -9.67 10.42 -8.75
N VAL A 166 -9.21 9.36 -8.09
CA VAL A 166 -9.70 8.99 -6.76
C VAL A 166 -9.36 10.07 -5.73
N ILE A 167 -8.15 10.62 -5.75
CA ILE A 167 -7.76 11.72 -4.86
C ILE A 167 -8.66 12.93 -5.09
N VAL A 168 -8.85 13.36 -6.34
CA VAL A 168 -9.68 14.51 -6.68
C VAL A 168 -11.16 14.30 -6.32
N ALA A 169 -11.66 13.06 -6.44
CA ALA A 169 -13.05 12.74 -6.09
C ALA A 169 -13.32 12.77 -4.57
N ILE A 170 -12.27 12.64 -3.75
CA ILE A 170 -12.38 12.64 -2.28
C ILE A 170 -12.15 14.04 -1.69
N LEU A 171 -11.33 14.85 -2.34
CA LEU A 171 -11.07 16.25 -1.95
C LEU A 171 -12.25 17.15 -2.22
#